data_f60974398c367a52f5711b20261510ab
#
_entry.id   f60974398c367a52f5711b20261510ab
#
_cell.length_a   1.000
_cell.length_b   1.000
_cell.length_c   1.000
_cell.angle_alpha   90.00
_cell.angle_beta   90.00
_cell.angle_gamma   90.00
#
_symmetry.space_group_name_H-M   'P 1'
#
loop_
_entity.id
_entity.type
_entity.pdbx_description
1 polymer ?
#
loop_
_entity_poly.entity_id
_entity_poly.type
_entity_poly.pdbx_seq_one_letter_code
_entity_poly.pdbx_strand_id
1 'polypeptide(L)'
;MLKKNKGLMLWTSIIILLPMLAGILLWEQLPEQMATHWGVNGEADGWSSRPLAVFGMPLFLLAIHWLGVWITDQDKRNRHQNEKVLQMMFWIAPVVSLFGCGGTYALALGQPLHIDRLALLLLGIVFAIIGNYLPKCRQNYTIGIKIVWTLSDEENWNATHRLAGKLWMSGGLLLLLCAFLPGKAFSWAMPVVLGIMVGIPILYSWWFSRRQKG
;
A
#
# COMPACT_ATOMS: atom_id res chain seq x y z
N MET A 1 12.04 -12.97 -11.89
CA MET A 1 10.73 -12.31 -11.76
C MET A 1 10.47 -11.39 -12.95
N LEU A 2 11.29 -10.36 -13.17
CA LEU A 2 11.14 -9.37 -14.26
C LEU A 2 11.07 -10.00 -15.63
N LYS A 3 12.00 -10.92 -15.99
CA LYS A 3 12.02 -11.57 -17.32
C LYS A 3 10.71 -12.29 -17.65
N LYS A 4 10.06 -12.91 -16.65
CA LYS A 4 8.82 -13.66 -16.82
C LYS A 4 7.58 -12.77 -16.89
N ASN A 5 7.63 -11.57 -16.26
CA ASN A 5 6.48 -10.67 -16.10
C ASN A 5 6.64 -9.34 -16.83
N LYS A 6 7.40 -9.31 -17.97
CA LYS A 6 7.64 -8.07 -18.74
C LYS A 6 6.33 -7.40 -19.19
N GLY A 7 5.36 -8.18 -19.66
CA GLY A 7 4.05 -7.65 -20.06
C GLY A 7 3.30 -7.04 -18.88
N LEU A 8 3.31 -7.69 -17.70
CA LEU A 8 2.69 -7.17 -16.49
C LEU A 8 3.36 -5.87 -16.06
N MET A 9 4.72 -5.80 -16.09
CA MET A 9 5.48 -4.59 -15.78
C MET A 9 5.10 -3.43 -16.71
N LEU A 10 4.98 -3.70 -18.01
CA LEU A 10 4.57 -2.68 -18.99
C LEU A 10 3.14 -2.17 -18.70
N TRP A 11 2.17 -3.09 -18.53
CA TRP A 11 0.78 -2.71 -18.25
C TRP A 11 0.62 -1.93 -16.95
N THR A 12 1.28 -2.36 -15.88
CA THR A 12 1.22 -1.65 -14.60
C THR A 12 1.90 -0.28 -14.68
N SER A 13 2.98 -0.13 -15.46
CA SER A 13 3.61 1.17 -15.72
C SER A 13 2.67 2.12 -16.48
N ILE A 14 1.98 1.61 -17.51
CA ILE A 14 0.98 2.38 -18.25
C ILE A 14 -0.15 2.85 -17.31
N ILE A 15 -0.67 1.95 -16.46
CA ILE A 15 -1.74 2.29 -15.51
C ILE A 15 -1.28 3.37 -14.52
N ILE A 16 -0.03 3.31 -14.03
CA ILE A 16 0.53 4.34 -13.14
C ILE A 16 0.54 5.72 -13.83
N LEU A 17 0.79 5.75 -15.14
CA LEU A 17 0.87 6.98 -15.91
C LEU A 17 -0.49 7.49 -16.43
N LEU A 18 -1.57 6.70 -16.37
CA LEU A 18 -2.89 7.14 -16.81
C LEU A 18 -3.37 8.47 -16.18
N PRO A 19 -3.14 8.73 -14.87
CA PRO A 19 -3.49 10.02 -14.28
C PRO A 19 -2.79 11.21 -14.92
N MET A 20 -1.57 11.05 -15.45
CA MET A 20 -0.90 12.14 -16.18
C MET A 20 -1.71 12.53 -17.42
N LEU A 21 -2.17 11.54 -18.18
CA LEU A 21 -3.01 11.79 -19.37
C LEU A 21 -4.30 12.50 -18.95
N ALA A 22 -4.96 12.04 -17.89
CA ALA A 22 -6.15 12.71 -17.35
C ALA A 22 -5.85 14.15 -16.91
N GLY A 23 -4.73 14.40 -16.22
CA GLY A 23 -4.31 15.74 -15.81
C GLY A 23 -3.99 16.66 -16.99
N ILE A 24 -3.42 16.15 -18.08
CA ILE A 24 -3.22 16.89 -19.32
C ILE A 24 -4.56 17.29 -19.95
N LEU A 25 -5.51 16.36 -20.04
CA LEU A 25 -6.84 16.62 -20.60
C LEU A 25 -7.65 17.62 -19.76
N LEU A 26 -7.43 17.65 -18.45
CA LEU A 26 -8.09 18.53 -17.50
C LEU A 26 -7.28 19.80 -17.19
N TRP A 27 -6.15 20.03 -17.90
CA TRP A 27 -5.17 21.06 -17.52
C TRP A 27 -5.76 22.44 -17.26
N GLU A 28 -6.60 22.92 -18.15
CA GLU A 28 -7.22 24.26 -18.04
C GLU A 28 -8.27 24.34 -16.91
N GLN A 29 -8.77 23.19 -16.44
CA GLN A 29 -9.77 23.13 -15.38
C GLN A 29 -9.13 22.96 -14.00
N LEU A 30 -7.89 22.47 -13.95
CA LEU A 30 -7.16 22.26 -12.72
C LEU A 30 -6.53 23.59 -12.22
N PRO A 31 -6.64 23.89 -10.91
CA PRO A 31 -6.05 25.12 -10.34
C PRO A 31 -4.51 25.05 -10.37
N GLU A 32 -3.85 26.22 -10.27
CA GLU A 32 -2.39 26.30 -10.25
C GLU A 32 -1.76 25.64 -9.03
N GLN A 33 -2.47 25.67 -7.89
CA GLN A 33 -2.10 24.99 -6.65
C GLN A 33 -3.13 23.90 -6.33
N MET A 34 -2.67 22.68 -6.12
CA MET A 34 -3.49 21.52 -5.85
C MET A 34 -3.13 20.92 -4.50
N ALA A 35 -4.10 20.56 -3.69
CA ALA A 35 -3.87 19.84 -2.45
C ALA A 35 -3.30 18.44 -2.78
N THR A 36 -2.16 18.10 -2.18
CA THR A 36 -1.46 16.83 -2.40
C THR A 36 -1.13 16.10 -1.10
N HIS A 37 -1.39 16.73 0.04
CA HIS A 37 -1.29 16.11 1.37
C HIS A 37 -2.47 16.54 2.24
N TRP A 38 -2.91 15.61 3.11
CA TRP A 38 -4.04 15.84 4.03
C TRP A 38 -3.70 15.29 5.41
N GLY A 39 -4.04 16.07 6.42
CA GLY A 39 -3.92 15.68 7.80
C GLY A 39 -4.89 14.57 8.21
N VAL A 40 -4.73 14.06 9.42
CA VAL A 40 -5.59 12.99 9.99
C VAL A 40 -7.06 13.40 10.15
N ASN A 41 -7.36 14.69 10.10
CA ASN A 41 -8.71 15.26 10.13
C ASN A 41 -9.35 15.37 8.73
N GLY A 42 -8.63 14.96 7.67
CA GLY A 42 -9.08 15.04 6.28
C GLY A 42 -8.98 16.44 5.65
N GLU A 43 -8.41 17.41 6.37
CA GLU A 43 -8.15 18.75 5.85
C GLU A 43 -6.82 18.80 5.10
N ALA A 44 -6.79 19.54 3.98
CA ALA A 44 -5.57 19.71 3.20
C ALA A 44 -4.57 20.58 4.00
N ASP A 45 -3.36 20.06 4.20
CA ASP A 45 -2.26 20.71 4.91
C ASP A 45 -0.96 20.78 4.07
N GLY A 46 -1.01 20.32 2.80
CA GLY A 46 0.09 20.43 1.85
C GLY A 46 -0.41 20.62 0.42
N TRP A 47 0.22 21.54 -0.31
CA TRP A 47 -0.12 21.88 -1.70
C TRP A 47 1.11 21.76 -2.59
N SER A 48 0.85 21.46 -3.84
CA SER A 48 1.87 21.41 -4.89
C SER A 48 1.39 22.18 -6.12
N SER A 49 2.32 22.67 -6.91
CA SER A 49 1.98 23.26 -8.21
C SER A 49 1.31 22.23 -9.12
N ARG A 50 0.43 22.67 -10.00
CA ARG A 50 -0.26 21.81 -11.01
C ARG A 50 0.71 20.90 -11.74
N PRO A 51 1.86 21.38 -12.30
CA PRO A 51 2.82 20.48 -12.95
C PRO A 51 3.35 19.38 -12.01
N LEU A 52 3.65 19.72 -10.76
CA LEU A 52 4.16 18.74 -9.81
C LEU A 52 3.09 17.70 -9.42
N ALA A 53 1.85 18.11 -9.23
CA ALA A 53 0.74 17.21 -8.96
C ALA A 53 0.42 16.28 -10.15
N VAL A 54 0.44 16.81 -11.38
CA VAL A 54 0.07 16.06 -12.60
C VAL A 54 1.19 15.13 -13.06
N PHE A 55 2.44 15.58 -13.05
CA PHE A 55 3.57 14.80 -13.57
C PHE A 55 4.41 14.19 -12.45
N GLY A 56 4.69 14.94 -11.38
CA GLY A 56 5.62 14.52 -10.32
C GLY A 56 5.13 13.29 -9.57
N MET A 57 3.87 13.27 -9.14
CA MET A 57 3.33 12.13 -8.38
C MET A 57 3.32 10.82 -9.16
N PRO A 58 2.77 10.73 -10.39
CA PRO A 58 2.81 9.49 -11.16
C PRO A 58 4.23 9.05 -11.53
N LEU A 59 5.13 9.98 -11.87
CA LEU A 59 6.52 9.65 -12.17
C LEU A 59 7.28 9.14 -10.94
N PHE A 60 7.05 9.72 -9.78
CA PHE A 60 7.60 9.25 -8.50
C PHE A 60 7.11 7.83 -8.17
N LEU A 61 5.80 7.58 -8.32
CA LEU A 61 5.22 6.25 -8.12
C LEU A 61 5.76 5.24 -9.13
N LEU A 62 5.97 5.64 -10.38
CA LEU A 62 6.60 4.80 -11.40
C LEU A 62 8.05 4.45 -11.01
N ALA A 63 8.83 5.41 -10.54
CA ALA A 63 10.20 5.17 -10.10
C ALA A 63 10.25 4.20 -8.91
N ILE A 64 9.39 4.40 -7.89
CA ILE A 64 9.26 3.47 -6.75
C ILE A 64 8.80 2.08 -7.21
N HIS A 65 7.85 2.00 -8.15
CA HIS A 65 7.38 0.74 -8.71
C HIS A 65 8.52 -0.06 -9.37
N TRP A 66 9.28 0.58 -10.26
CA TRP A 66 10.42 -0.05 -10.91
C TRP A 66 11.50 -0.46 -9.93
N LEU A 67 11.84 0.41 -8.98
CA LEU A 67 12.83 0.14 -7.95
C LEU A 67 12.39 -1.03 -7.06
N GLY A 68 11.15 -1.04 -6.61
CA GLY A 68 10.61 -2.11 -5.76
C GLY A 68 10.60 -3.47 -6.46
N VAL A 69 10.16 -3.50 -7.72
CA VAL A 69 10.17 -4.73 -8.55
C VAL A 69 11.61 -5.17 -8.82
N TRP A 70 12.53 -4.25 -9.11
CA TRP A 70 13.96 -4.55 -9.34
C TRP A 70 14.61 -5.12 -8.08
N ILE A 71 14.45 -4.49 -6.91
CA ILE A 71 14.98 -5.00 -5.64
C ILE A 71 14.44 -6.40 -5.34
N THR A 72 13.15 -6.63 -5.59
CA THR A 72 12.50 -7.92 -5.39
C THR A 72 13.07 -9.00 -6.32
N ASP A 73 13.41 -8.63 -7.57
CA ASP A 73 14.02 -9.53 -8.55
C ASP A 73 15.47 -9.92 -8.19
N GLN A 74 16.21 -9.03 -7.49
CA GLN A 74 17.58 -9.31 -7.03
C GLN A 74 17.63 -10.27 -5.84
N ASP A 75 16.58 -10.38 -5.05
CA ASP A 75 16.53 -11.29 -3.91
C ASP A 75 16.46 -12.76 -4.37
N LYS A 76 17.55 -13.49 -4.17
CA LYS A 76 17.68 -14.90 -4.60
C LYS A 76 16.64 -15.82 -3.94
N ARG A 77 16.15 -15.46 -2.73
CA ARG A 77 15.09 -16.23 -2.04
C ARG A 77 13.76 -16.16 -2.76
N ASN A 78 13.51 -15.09 -3.51
CA ASN A 78 12.30 -14.93 -4.30
C ASN A 78 12.19 -15.85 -5.53
N ARG A 79 13.25 -16.59 -5.89
CA ARG A 79 13.17 -17.61 -6.96
C ARG A 79 12.18 -18.72 -6.65
N HIS A 80 11.97 -19.01 -5.37
CA HIS A 80 11.04 -20.03 -4.88
C HIS A 80 9.77 -19.43 -4.28
N GLN A 81 9.56 -18.11 -4.43
CA GLN A 81 8.40 -17.41 -3.90
C GLN A 81 7.13 -17.80 -4.64
N ASN A 82 5.99 -17.70 -3.94
CA ASN A 82 4.68 -17.88 -4.54
C ASN A 82 4.47 -16.81 -5.63
N GLU A 83 4.12 -17.24 -6.84
CA GLU A 83 3.97 -16.37 -8.00
C GLU A 83 2.91 -15.27 -7.79
N LYS A 84 1.80 -15.58 -7.11
CA LYS A 84 0.74 -14.62 -6.80
C LYS A 84 1.22 -13.54 -5.81
N VAL A 85 2.10 -13.90 -4.86
CA VAL A 85 2.74 -12.92 -3.96
C VAL A 85 3.63 -11.96 -4.75
N LEU A 86 4.41 -12.48 -5.71
CA LEU A 86 5.24 -11.65 -6.58
C LEU A 86 4.39 -10.75 -7.50
N GLN A 87 3.30 -11.28 -8.06
CA GLN A 87 2.40 -10.52 -8.93
C GLN A 87 1.66 -9.40 -8.16
N MET A 88 1.31 -9.62 -6.90
CA MET A 88 0.70 -8.57 -6.06
C MET A 88 1.56 -7.31 -5.99
N MET A 89 2.89 -7.44 -5.96
CA MET A 89 3.82 -6.30 -5.91
C MET A 89 3.67 -5.35 -7.11
N PHE A 90 3.26 -5.88 -8.27
CA PHE A 90 3.05 -5.05 -9.47
C PHE A 90 1.80 -4.17 -9.38
N TRP A 91 0.81 -4.54 -8.56
CA TRP A 91 -0.47 -3.84 -8.49
C TRP A 91 -0.56 -2.75 -7.42
N ILE A 92 0.35 -2.71 -6.46
CA ILE A 92 0.31 -1.73 -5.36
C ILE A 92 0.41 -0.31 -5.90
N ALA A 93 1.45 0.00 -6.68
CA ALA A 93 1.67 1.36 -7.19
C ALA A 93 0.57 1.82 -8.20
N PRO A 94 0.08 0.98 -9.14
CA PRO A 94 -1.06 1.34 -9.99
C PRO A 94 -2.31 1.73 -9.21
N VAL A 95 -2.67 0.95 -8.18
CA VAL A 95 -3.84 1.24 -7.34
C VAL A 95 -3.65 2.56 -6.60
N VAL A 96 -2.47 2.77 -5.99
CA VAL A 96 -2.15 4.03 -5.29
C VAL A 96 -2.17 5.21 -6.26
N SER A 97 -1.66 5.07 -7.48
CA SER A 97 -1.65 6.14 -8.49
C SER A 97 -3.06 6.53 -8.91
N LEU A 98 -3.90 5.56 -9.26
CA LEU A 98 -5.26 5.84 -9.70
C LEU A 98 -6.09 6.50 -8.61
N PHE A 99 -6.07 5.96 -7.39
CA PHE A 99 -6.85 6.50 -6.27
C PHE A 99 -6.29 7.83 -5.75
N GLY A 100 -4.97 7.93 -5.60
CA GLY A 100 -4.31 9.13 -5.08
C GLY A 100 -4.44 10.31 -6.05
N CYS A 101 -4.00 10.16 -7.29
CA CYS A 101 -4.12 11.23 -8.29
C CYS A 101 -5.58 11.50 -8.66
N GLY A 102 -6.41 10.46 -8.81
CA GLY A 102 -7.83 10.60 -9.10
C GLY A 102 -8.57 11.38 -8.01
N GLY A 103 -8.32 11.07 -6.74
CA GLY A 103 -8.86 11.83 -5.60
C GLY A 103 -8.40 13.29 -5.58
N THR A 104 -7.10 13.51 -5.81
CA THR A 104 -6.52 14.86 -5.93
C THR A 104 -7.20 15.69 -7.03
N TYR A 105 -7.37 15.11 -8.22
CA TYR A 105 -8.02 15.82 -9.34
C TYR A 105 -9.51 16.08 -9.08
N ALA A 106 -10.22 15.09 -8.56
CA ALA A 106 -11.63 15.26 -8.25
C ALA A 106 -11.86 16.37 -7.22
N LEU A 107 -11.05 16.45 -6.16
CA LEU A 107 -11.09 17.55 -5.21
C LEU A 107 -10.72 18.89 -5.84
N ALA A 108 -9.69 18.93 -6.68
CA ALA A 108 -9.26 20.13 -7.38
C ALA A 108 -10.36 20.67 -8.32
N LEU A 109 -11.21 19.79 -8.85
CA LEU A 109 -12.39 20.13 -9.67
C LEU A 109 -13.65 20.41 -8.83
N GLY A 110 -13.53 20.56 -7.51
CA GLY A 110 -14.62 20.90 -6.62
C GLY A 110 -15.60 19.75 -6.30
N GLN A 111 -15.23 18.50 -6.57
CA GLN A 111 -16.07 17.37 -6.19
C GLN A 111 -16.09 17.20 -4.67
N PRO A 112 -17.26 16.97 -4.05
CA PRO A 112 -17.40 16.82 -2.60
C PRO A 112 -16.89 15.44 -2.13
N LEU A 113 -15.58 15.21 -2.21
CA LEU A 113 -14.97 13.97 -1.75
C LEU A 113 -14.45 14.10 -0.32
N HIS A 114 -14.73 13.11 0.47
CA HIS A 114 -14.14 12.91 1.79
C HIS A 114 -12.85 12.11 1.65
N ILE A 115 -11.69 12.80 1.64
CA ILE A 115 -10.38 12.17 1.40
C ILE A 115 -10.02 11.17 2.49
N ASP A 116 -10.39 11.44 3.71
CA ASP A 116 -10.26 10.58 4.87
C ASP A 116 -10.96 9.22 4.67
N ARG A 117 -12.20 9.25 4.16
CA ARG A 117 -12.95 8.03 3.81
C ARG A 117 -12.33 7.30 2.62
N LEU A 118 -11.90 8.04 1.60
CA LEU A 118 -11.22 7.46 0.44
C LEU A 118 -9.92 6.76 0.87
N ALA A 119 -9.16 7.36 1.79
CA ALA A 119 -7.96 6.74 2.36
C ALA A 119 -8.28 5.45 3.12
N LEU A 120 -9.34 5.42 3.95
CA LEU A 120 -9.77 4.21 4.64
C LEU A 120 -10.18 3.10 3.67
N LEU A 121 -10.92 3.44 2.60
CA LEU A 121 -11.31 2.48 1.56
C LEU A 121 -10.08 1.91 0.85
N LEU A 122 -9.16 2.76 0.41
CA LEU A 122 -7.94 2.35 -0.25
C LEU A 122 -7.08 1.45 0.64
N LEU A 123 -6.78 1.91 1.87
CA LEU A 123 -5.95 1.17 2.81
C LEU A 123 -6.64 -0.12 3.25
N GLY A 124 -7.95 -0.10 3.47
CA GLY A 124 -8.73 -1.29 3.81
C GLY A 124 -8.64 -2.37 2.75
N ILE A 125 -8.80 -2.01 1.48
CA ILE A 125 -8.64 -2.94 0.34
C ILE A 125 -7.20 -3.47 0.28
N VAL A 126 -6.21 -2.58 0.34
CA VAL A 126 -4.79 -2.96 0.26
C VAL A 126 -4.41 -3.91 1.40
N PHE A 127 -4.80 -3.60 2.64
CA PHE A 127 -4.49 -4.45 3.79
C PHE A 127 -5.22 -5.79 3.76
N ALA A 128 -6.47 -5.83 3.33
CA ALA A 128 -7.18 -7.10 3.17
C ALA A 128 -6.50 -7.99 2.11
N ILE A 129 -6.07 -7.42 0.98
CA ILE A 129 -5.34 -8.14 -0.05
C ILE A 129 -4.00 -8.63 0.49
N ILE A 130 -3.18 -7.75 1.07
CA ILE A 130 -1.87 -8.13 1.64
C ILE A 130 -2.06 -9.21 2.70
N GLY A 131 -3.04 -9.06 3.60
CA GLY A 131 -3.36 -10.03 4.65
C GLY A 131 -3.65 -11.44 4.10
N ASN A 132 -4.38 -11.52 2.98
CA ASN A 132 -4.64 -12.81 2.30
C ASN A 132 -3.37 -13.45 1.70
N TYR A 133 -2.35 -12.65 1.36
CA TYR A 133 -1.11 -13.16 0.78
C TYR A 133 0.01 -13.40 1.78
N LEU A 134 0.04 -12.71 2.92
CA LEU A 134 1.07 -12.88 3.95
C LEU A 134 1.32 -14.34 4.35
N PRO A 135 0.30 -15.19 4.62
CA PRO A 135 0.53 -16.59 4.97
C PRO A 135 1.16 -17.44 3.86
N LYS A 136 1.14 -16.95 2.62
CA LYS A 136 1.68 -17.62 1.43
C LYS A 136 3.08 -17.15 1.08
N CYS A 137 3.57 -16.13 1.80
CA CYS A 137 4.88 -15.52 1.58
C CYS A 137 5.96 -16.38 2.23
N ARG A 138 6.86 -16.95 1.42
CA ARG A 138 8.04 -17.67 1.92
C ARG A 138 9.10 -16.68 2.41
N GLN A 139 9.96 -17.11 3.32
CA GLN A 139 11.02 -16.28 3.90
C GLN A 139 11.90 -15.66 2.81
N ASN A 140 12.04 -14.33 2.86
CA ASN A 140 12.82 -13.54 1.91
C ASN A 140 13.22 -12.20 2.54
N TYR A 141 14.00 -11.36 1.81
CA TYR A 141 14.47 -10.06 2.31
C TYR A 141 13.69 -8.86 1.80
N THR A 142 12.67 -9.04 0.94
CA THR A 142 11.99 -7.92 0.26
C THR A 142 10.51 -7.79 0.61
N ILE A 143 9.78 -8.90 0.78
CA ILE A 143 8.32 -8.93 0.97
C ILE A 143 7.98 -9.55 2.32
N GLY A 144 7.14 -8.89 3.13
CA GLY A 144 6.63 -9.42 4.40
C GLY A 144 7.16 -8.71 5.63
N ILE A 145 6.97 -9.30 6.81
CA ILE A 145 7.40 -8.79 8.10
C ILE A 145 8.85 -9.24 8.34
N LYS A 146 9.78 -8.33 8.04
CA LYS A 146 11.22 -8.58 8.03
C LYS A 146 11.85 -7.98 9.28
N ILE A 147 11.83 -8.74 10.35
CA ILE A 147 12.48 -8.41 11.63
C ILE A 147 13.51 -9.52 11.95
N VAL A 148 14.42 -9.24 12.86
CA VAL A 148 15.54 -10.15 13.16
C VAL A 148 15.05 -11.57 13.43
N TRP A 149 13.99 -11.74 14.20
CA TRP A 149 13.45 -13.06 14.58
C TRP A 149 12.82 -13.82 13.40
N THR A 150 12.10 -13.15 12.52
CA THR A 150 11.51 -13.80 11.34
C THR A 150 12.56 -14.11 10.27
N LEU A 151 13.60 -13.28 10.14
CA LEU A 151 14.66 -13.50 9.15
C LEU A 151 15.64 -14.60 9.56
N SER A 152 15.80 -14.85 10.88
CA SER A 152 16.70 -15.87 11.40
C SER A 152 16.07 -17.26 11.53
N ASP A 153 14.75 -17.37 11.50
CA ASP A 153 14.01 -18.61 11.75
C ASP A 153 12.78 -18.71 10.84
N GLU A 154 12.74 -19.78 10.04
CA GLU A 154 11.64 -20.03 9.09
C GLU A 154 10.33 -20.41 9.79
N GLU A 155 10.39 -21.11 10.93
CA GLU A 155 9.18 -21.43 11.70
C GLU A 155 8.56 -20.16 12.29
N ASN A 156 9.38 -19.26 12.85
CA ASN A 156 8.96 -17.96 13.32
C ASN A 156 8.35 -17.12 12.17
N TRP A 157 9.02 -17.11 11.00
CA TRP A 157 8.47 -16.46 9.81
C TRP A 157 7.08 -16.97 9.49
N ASN A 158 6.92 -18.27 9.35
CA ASN A 158 5.65 -18.89 8.97
C ASN A 158 4.56 -18.65 10.02
N ALA A 159 4.89 -18.78 11.31
CA ALA A 159 3.94 -18.54 12.40
C ALA A 159 3.49 -17.07 12.46
N THR A 160 4.46 -16.12 12.39
CA THR A 160 4.20 -14.67 12.40
C THR A 160 3.37 -14.26 11.19
N HIS A 161 3.67 -14.73 9.99
CA HIS A 161 2.94 -14.37 8.78
C HIS A 161 1.53 -14.96 8.74
N ARG A 162 1.30 -16.14 9.33
CA ARG A 162 -0.06 -16.68 9.51
C ARG A 162 -0.91 -15.84 10.46
N LEU A 163 -0.34 -15.40 11.58
CA LEU A 163 -1.03 -14.50 12.51
C LEU A 163 -1.29 -13.14 11.86
N ALA A 164 -0.24 -12.53 11.30
CA ALA A 164 -0.33 -11.24 10.63
C ALA A 164 -1.34 -11.26 9.49
N GLY A 165 -1.40 -12.33 8.70
CA GLY A 165 -2.37 -12.46 7.62
C GLY A 165 -3.81 -12.34 8.09
N LYS A 166 -4.16 -12.97 9.21
CA LYS A 166 -5.48 -12.85 9.82
C LYS A 166 -5.76 -11.43 10.30
N LEU A 167 -4.80 -10.83 11.02
CA LEU A 167 -4.93 -9.47 11.56
C LEU A 167 -5.04 -8.42 10.46
N TRP A 168 -4.24 -8.54 9.40
CA TRP A 168 -4.26 -7.59 8.28
C TRP A 168 -5.53 -7.72 7.45
N MET A 169 -6.02 -8.93 7.24
CA MET A 169 -7.27 -9.15 6.53
C MET A 169 -8.46 -8.61 7.32
N SER A 170 -8.58 -8.98 8.61
CA SER A 170 -9.67 -8.49 9.48
C SER A 170 -9.57 -6.97 9.73
N GLY A 171 -8.36 -6.44 9.95
CA GLY A 171 -8.12 -5.01 10.09
C GLY A 171 -8.48 -4.22 8.83
N GLY A 172 -8.10 -4.74 7.65
CA GLY A 172 -8.50 -4.15 6.37
C GLY A 172 -10.02 -4.12 6.18
N LEU A 173 -10.71 -5.22 6.46
CA LEU A 173 -12.18 -5.26 6.42
C LEU A 173 -12.82 -4.31 7.43
N LEU A 174 -12.25 -4.17 8.62
CA LEU A 174 -12.72 -3.22 9.63
C LEU A 174 -12.57 -1.77 9.14
N LEU A 175 -11.43 -1.41 8.52
CA LEU A 175 -11.24 -0.08 7.92
C LEU A 175 -12.25 0.21 6.82
N LEU A 176 -12.58 -0.78 5.98
CA LEU A 176 -13.64 -0.65 4.97
C LEU A 176 -14.99 -0.32 5.61
N LEU A 177 -15.35 -1.02 6.70
CA LEU A 177 -16.58 -0.75 7.44
C LEU A 177 -16.57 0.65 8.08
N CYS A 178 -15.43 1.04 8.68
CA CYS A 178 -15.26 2.35 9.31
C CYS A 178 -15.43 3.51 8.32
N ALA A 179 -15.11 3.34 7.03
CA ALA A 179 -15.29 4.37 6.01
C ALA A 179 -16.75 4.80 5.82
N PHE A 180 -17.71 3.98 6.23
CA PHE A 180 -19.17 4.27 6.14
C PHE A 180 -19.77 4.78 7.44
N LEU A 181 -18.99 4.84 8.54
CA LEU A 181 -19.47 5.32 9.82
C LEU A 181 -19.63 6.87 9.82
N PRO A 182 -20.69 7.42 10.46
CA PRO A 182 -20.84 8.85 10.62
C PRO A 182 -19.88 9.44 11.66
N GLY A 183 -19.57 10.72 11.52
CA GLY A 183 -18.80 11.48 12.51
C GLY A 183 -17.29 11.23 12.42
N LYS A 184 -16.54 11.76 13.41
CA LYS A 184 -15.07 11.68 13.47
C LYS A 184 -14.55 10.40 14.14
N ALA A 185 -15.42 9.46 14.52
CA ALA A 185 -15.00 8.20 15.17
C ALA A 185 -14.02 7.38 14.31
N PHE A 186 -14.11 7.50 12.99
CA PHE A 186 -13.20 6.82 12.05
C PHE A 186 -11.76 7.35 12.10
N SER A 187 -11.53 8.61 12.52
CA SER A 187 -10.19 9.19 12.59
C SER A 187 -9.24 8.41 13.51
N TRP A 188 -9.78 7.79 14.56
CA TRP A 188 -9.03 6.95 15.48
C TRP A 188 -8.96 5.49 15.06
N ALA A 189 -9.85 5.04 14.15
CA ALA A 189 -9.87 3.65 13.71
C ALA A 189 -8.55 3.27 13.00
N MET A 190 -8.05 4.12 12.11
CA MET A 190 -6.83 3.85 11.36
C MET A 190 -5.59 3.66 12.26
N PRO A 191 -5.21 4.61 13.15
CA PRO A 191 -4.03 4.42 14.00
C PRO A 191 -4.16 3.24 14.97
N VAL A 192 -5.35 2.97 15.49
CA VAL A 192 -5.59 1.81 16.37
C VAL A 192 -5.45 0.50 15.61
N VAL A 193 -6.10 0.38 14.46
CA VAL A 193 -6.04 -0.83 13.63
C VAL A 193 -4.61 -1.08 13.14
N LEU A 194 -3.89 -0.04 12.70
CA LEU A 194 -2.48 -0.14 12.30
C LEU A 194 -1.59 -0.56 13.47
N GLY A 195 -1.80 0.01 14.66
CA GLY A 195 -1.07 -0.36 15.87
C GLY A 195 -1.22 -1.85 16.19
N ILE A 196 -2.43 -2.38 16.08
CA ILE A 196 -2.73 -3.81 16.28
C ILE A 196 -2.08 -4.67 15.18
N MET A 197 -2.26 -4.29 13.91
CA MET A 197 -1.77 -5.03 12.75
C MET A 197 -0.23 -5.13 12.72
N VAL A 198 0.48 -4.13 13.22
CA VAL A 198 1.94 -4.09 13.27
C VAL A 198 2.46 -4.60 14.61
N GLY A 199 1.92 -4.11 15.71
CA GLY A 199 2.42 -4.38 17.06
C GLY A 199 2.26 -5.85 17.48
N ILE A 200 1.07 -6.43 17.25
CA ILE A 200 0.83 -7.83 17.67
C ILE A 200 1.77 -8.82 16.94
N PRO A 201 1.96 -8.78 15.61
CA PRO A 201 2.91 -9.68 14.95
C PRO A 201 4.36 -9.51 15.42
N ILE A 202 4.81 -8.29 15.70
CA ILE A 202 6.15 -8.02 16.22
C ILE A 202 6.33 -8.66 17.61
N LEU A 203 5.40 -8.41 18.53
CA LEU A 203 5.41 -8.97 19.88
C LEU A 203 5.32 -10.50 19.85
N TYR A 204 4.47 -11.05 18.99
CA TYR A 204 4.34 -12.49 18.78
C TYR A 204 5.64 -13.12 18.28
N SER A 205 6.28 -12.53 17.29
CA SER A 205 7.56 -13.03 16.75
C SER A 205 8.68 -13.01 17.80
N TRP A 206 8.74 -11.93 18.61
CA TRP A 206 9.67 -11.86 19.73
C TRP A 206 9.39 -12.95 20.77
N TRP A 207 8.15 -13.12 21.19
CA TRP A 207 7.74 -14.15 22.15
C TRP A 207 8.06 -15.54 21.63
N PHE A 208 7.75 -15.83 20.37
CA PHE A 208 8.04 -17.12 19.71
C PHE A 208 9.54 -17.43 19.74
N SER A 209 10.38 -16.43 19.44
CA SER A 209 11.84 -16.60 19.44
C SER A 209 12.42 -16.89 20.84
N ARG A 210 11.77 -16.41 21.90
CA ARG A 210 12.16 -16.68 23.29
C ARG A 210 11.80 -18.08 23.73
N ARG A 211 10.63 -18.56 23.32
CA ARG A 211 10.14 -19.89 23.68
C ARG A 211 10.95 -21.03 23.07
N GLN A 212 11.56 -20.81 21.92
CA GLN A 212 12.44 -21.84 21.29
C GLN A 212 13.83 -21.94 21.93
N LYS A 213 14.24 -20.94 22.71
CA LYS A 213 15.56 -20.89 23.36
C LYS A 213 15.55 -21.40 24.82
N GLY A 214 14.42 -21.66 25.40
CA GLY A 214 14.21 -22.25 26.72
C GLY A 214 13.73 -23.67 26.60
#